data_92bec4658f6ab6c8278f8a90edbd2fd9
#
_entry.id   92bec4658f6ab6c8278f8a90edbd2fd9
#
_cell.length_a   1.000
_cell.length_b   1.000
_cell.length_c   1.000
_cell.angle_alpha   90.00
_cell.angle_beta   90.00
_cell.angle_gamma   90.00
#
_symmetry.space_group_name_H-M   'P 1'
#
loop_
_entity.id
_entity.type
_entity.pdbx_description
1 polymer ?
#
loop_
_entity_poly.entity_id
_entity_poly.type
_entity_poly.pdbx_seq_one_letter_code
_entity_poly.pdbx_strand_id
1 'polypeptide(L)'
;MTICLICFEPLVSSFDWRSLLKPSSTARICTVCLQKCSIITSSICRGCGRSLADLASSHYELDTCMDCQKWNDASFFNRSLYTYNDFMQSIIERFKFQGDYEIIQAFKEQWYKCYKKECNPKAILVPIPLTDERLYERGFNQSLALAELISDNIEMPLVRCSGTKQSKKNRRSRLAERLEFKVVDSSMVTNQEFLLIDDIYTTGATVRQAASCLQEDGARSVRSLTLIRA
;
A
#
# COMPACT_ATOMS: atom_id res chain seq x y z
N MET A 1 1.85 26.80 16.03
CA MET A 1 1.03 26.83 14.81
C MET A 1 1.25 25.55 14.05
N THR A 2 0.21 24.76 13.80
CA THR A 2 0.30 23.57 12.95
C THR A 2 0.15 24.00 11.50
N ILE A 3 0.98 23.45 10.62
CA ILE A 3 0.95 23.71 9.17
C ILE A 3 0.53 22.47 8.41
N CYS A 4 -0.04 22.65 7.23
CA CYS A 4 -0.34 21.58 6.29
C CYS A 4 0.97 21.00 5.74
N LEU A 5 1.20 19.70 5.85
CA LEU A 5 2.43 19.06 5.36
C LEU A 5 2.55 19.03 3.83
N ILE A 6 1.47 19.38 3.12
CA ILE A 6 1.46 19.34 1.65
C ILE A 6 1.70 20.72 1.05
N CYS A 7 0.91 21.74 1.44
CA CYS A 7 1.01 23.10 0.88
C CYS A 7 1.68 24.11 1.81
N PHE A 8 2.05 23.69 3.03
CA PHE A 8 2.70 24.50 4.07
C PHE A 8 1.87 25.67 4.60
N GLU A 9 0.62 25.80 4.19
CA GLU A 9 -0.29 26.81 4.72
C GLU A 9 -0.67 26.52 6.19
N PRO A 10 -0.89 27.57 7.00
CA PRO A 10 -1.34 27.40 8.37
C PRO A 10 -2.66 26.64 8.45
N LEU A 11 -2.73 25.66 9.35
CA LEU A 11 -3.99 24.99 9.66
C LEU A 11 -4.78 25.85 10.64
N VAL A 12 -5.84 26.46 10.15
CA VAL A 12 -6.78 27.22 10.99
C VAL A 12 -7.63 26.21 11.75
N SER A 13 -7.35 26.03 13.05
CA SER A 13 -8.30 25.37 13.94
C SER A 13 -9.47 26.30 14.17
N SER A 14 -10.66 25.98 13.67
CA SER A 14 -11.88 26.63 14.15
C SER A 14 -12.01 26.29 15.65
N PHE A 15 -11.81 27.28 16.51
CA PHE A 15 -12.10 27.17 17.93
C PHE A 15 -13.63 27.05 18.09
N ASP A 16 -14.10 25.82 18.17
CA ASP A 16 -15.44 25.52 18.64
C ASP A 16 -15.35 25.04 20.10
N TRP A 17 -16.26 25.46 20.97
CA TRP A 17 -16.35 25.02 22.36
C TRP A 17 -16.37 23.49 22.51
N ARG A 18 -16.83 22.78 21.48
CA ARG A 18 -16.79 21.33 21.40
C ARG A 18 -15.39 20.75 21.18
N SER A 19 -14.45 21.57 20.70
CA SER A 19 -13.06 21.15 20.50
C SER A 19 -12.26 21.09 21.79
N LEU A 20 -12.74 21.74 22.86
CA LEU A 20 -12.13 21.67 24.20
C LEU A 20 -12.33 20.31 24.88
N LEU A 21 -13.34 19.55 24.45
CA LEU A 21 -13.68 18.22 25.01
C LEU A 21 -13.24 17.07 24.10
N LYS A 22 -12.74 17.36 22.90
CA LYS A 22 -12.13 16.35 22.01
C LYS A 22 -10.63 16.58 21.96
N PRO A 23 -9.80 15.51 22.05
CA PRO A 23 -8.38 15.66 21.76
C PRO A 23 -8.25 16.33 20.38
N SER A 24 -7.51 17.44 20.32
CA SER A 24 -7.30 18.22 19.11
C SER A 24 -6.98 17.27 17.97
N SER A 25 -7.75 17.30 16.88
CA SER A 25 -7.45 16.52 15.71
C SER A 25 -6.03 16.86 15.29
N THR A 26 -5.16 15.90 15.28
CA THR A 26 -3.77 16.04 14.81
C THR A 26 -3.72 16.12 13.28
N ALA A 27 -4.77 16.68 12.66
CA ALA A 27 -4.85 16.82 11.22
C ALA A 27 -3.61 17.57 10.71
N ARG A 28 -2.83 16.91 9.89
CA ARG A 28 -1.63 17.46 9.24
C ARG A 28 -1.86 17.85 7.79
N ILE A 29 -3.12 17.89 7.36
CA ILE A 29 -3.56 18.23 6.01
C ILE A 29 -4.70 19.26 6.08
N CYS A 30 -4.65 20.31 5.27
CA CYS A 30 -5.75 21.27 5.15
C CYS A 30 -6.90 20.71 4.30
N THR A 31 -8.09 21.29 4.44
CA THR A 31 -9.29 20.85 3.70
C THR A 31 -9.11 20.97 2.19
N VAL A 32 -8.42 22.00 1.70
CA VAL A 32 -8.14 22.19 0.26
C VAL A 32 -7.28 21.06 -0.29
N CYS A 33 -6.21 20.67 0.41
CA CYS A 33 -5.37 19.55 -0.01
C CYS A 33 -6.11 18.21 0.09
N LEU A 34 -6.90 18.02 1.15
CA LEU A 34 -7.68 16.79 1.33
C LEU A 34 -8.74 16.60 0.23
N GLN A 35 -9.38 17.69 -0.23
CA GLN A 35 -10.35 17.65 -1.33
C GLN A 35 -9.73 17.25 -2.68
N LYS A 36 -8.42 17.46 -2.86
CA LYS A 36 -7.70 17.00 -4.07
C LYS A 36 -7.40 15.49 -4.04
N CYS A 37 -7.55 14.85 -2.89
CA CYS A 37 -7.37 13.42 -2.75
C CYS A 37 -8.68 12.69 -3.07
N SER A 38 -8.71 11.93 -4.13
CA SER A 38 -9.90 11.15 -4.53
C SER A 38 -9.95 9.84 -3.73
N ILE A 39 -10.76 9.80 -2.67
CA ILE A 39 -10.96 8.57 -1.87
C ILE A 39 -11.81 7.57 -2.66
N ILE A 40 -11.40 6.30 -2.64
CA ILE A 40 -12.16 5.21 -3.24
C ILE A 40 -13.32 4.84 -2.31
N THR A 41 -14.57 5.14 -2.71
CA THR A 41 -15.76 4.99 -1.84
C THR A 41 -16.88 4.14 -2.38
N SER A 42 -16.94 3.91 -3.71
CA SER A 42 -18.06 3.26 -4.39
C SER A 42 -17.75 1.82 -4.81
N SER A 43 -18.62 1.21 -5.63
CA SER A 43 -18.42 -0.14 -6.14
C SER A 43 -17.00 -0.38 -6.63
N ILE A 44 -16.32 -1.34 -6.01
CA ILE A 44 -14.91 -1.60 -6.25
C ILE A 44 -14.70 -3.04 -6.73
N CYS A 45 -13.65 -3.22 -7.51
CA CYS A 45 -13.22 -4.56 -7.88
C CYS A 45 -12.89 -5.39 -6.65
N ARG A 46 -13.48 -6.59 -6.56
CA ARG A 46 -13.29 -7.51 -5.44
C ARG A 46 -11.81 -7.86 -5.22
N GLY A 47 -11.07 -8.09 -6.29
CA GLY A 47 -9.65 -8.46 -6.22
C GLY A 47 -8.74 -7.27 -5.92
N CYS A 48 -8.68 -6.25 -6.78
CA CYS A 48 -7.67 -5.20 -6.70
C CYS A 48 -8.13 -3.88 -6.05
N GLY A 49 -9.41 -3.75 -5.67
CA GLY A 49 -9.93 -2.54 -5.03
C GLY A 49 -10.06 -1.32 -5.95
N ARG A 50 -9.91 -1.46 -7.28
CA ARG A 50 -10.13 -0.37 -8.24
C ARG A 50 -11.60 0.05 -8.23
N SER A 51 -11.88 1.35 -8.31
CA SER A 51 -13.24 1.86 -8.56
C SER A 51 -13.77 1.28 -9.89
N LEU A 52 -14.94 0.65 -9.85
CA LEU A 52 -15.63 0.17 -11.06
C LEU A 52 -16.48 1.26 -11.69
N ALA A 53 -16.86 2.29 -10.92
CA ALA A 53 -17.63 3.41 -11.43
C ALA A 53 -16.89 4.22 -12.50
N ASP A 54 -15.54 4.20 -12.44
CA ASP A 54 -14.69 4.92 -13.39
C ASP A 54 -14.33 4.08 -14.62
N LEU A 55 -14.84 2.84 -14.71
CA LEU A 55 -14.61 1.93 -15.84
C LEU A 55 -15.83 1.84 -16.75
N ALA A 56 -15.58 1.70 -18.05
CA ALA A 56 -16.64 1.30 -18.97
C ALA A 56 -17.16 -0.10 -18.60
N SER A 57 -18.46 -0.35 -18.79
CA SER A 57 -19.11 -1.62 -18.45
C SER A 57 -18.48 -2.85 -19.11
N SER A 58 -17.79 -2.66 -20.25
CA SER A 58 -17.04 -3.72 -20.94
C SER A 58 -15.72 -4.11 -20.26
N HIS A 59 -15.27 -3.36 -19.24
CA HIS A 59 -13.99 -3.60 -18.55
C HIS A 59 -14.12 -4.31 -17.20
N TYR A 60 -15.32 -4.72 -16.83
CA TYR A 60 -15.55 -5.55 -15.64
C TYR A 60 -16.78 -6.43 -15.84
N GLU A 61 -16.83 -7.52 -15.12
CA GLU A 61 -17.95 -8.44 -15.05
C GLU A 61 -18.29 -8.67 -13.59
N LEU A 62 -19.57 -8.50 -13.23
CA LEU A 62 -20.04 -8.51 -11.85
C LEU A 62 -19.26 -7.47 -10.99
N ASP A 63 -18.41 -7.96 -10.09
CA ASP A 63 -17.58 -7.17 -9.18
C ASP A 63 -16.07 -7.29 -9.46
N THR A 64 -15.67 -7.81 -10.63
CA THR A 64 -14.27 -8.13 -10.93
C THR A 64 -13.83 -7.46 -12.24
N CYS A 65 -12.76 -6.65 -12.20
CA CYS A 65 -12.22 -6.03 -13.40
C CYS A 65 -11.45 -7.04 -14.26
N MET A 66 -11.33 -6.75 -15.57
CA MET A 66 -10.69 -7.63 -16.54
C MET A 66 -9.22 -7.97 -16.17
N ASP A 67 -8.49 -7.04 -15.53
CA ASP A 67 -7.13 -7.32 -15.10
C ASP A 67 -7.10 -8.39 -14.01
N CYS A 68 -8.04 -8.34 -13.05
CA CYS A 68 -8.14 -9.36 -12.02
C CYS A 68 -8.63 -10.72 -12.55
N GLN A 69 -9.47 -10.73 -13.57
CA GLN A 69 -9.88 -11.96 -14.24
C GLN A 69 -8.67 -12.68 -14.88
N LYS A 70 -7.74 -11.92 -15.50
CA LYS A 70 -6.50 -12.49 -16.09
C LYS A 70 -5.58 -13.15 -15.07
N TRP A 71 -5.57 -12.66 -13.83
CA TRP A 71 -4.77 -13.26 -12.75
C TRP A 71 -5.31 -14.60 -12.29
N ASN A 72 -6.61 -14.87 -12.52
CA ASN A 72 -7.32 -16.10 -12.13
C ASN A 72 -7.05 -16.54 -10.67
N ASP A 73 -6.86 -15.54 -9.78
CA ASP A 73 -6.60 -15.75 -8.36
C ASP A 73 -7.72 -15.05 -7.56
N ALA A 74 -8.72 -15.84 -7.23
CA ALA A 74 -9.88 -15.38 -6.46
C ALA A 74 -9.55 -15.18 -4.95
N SER A 75 -8.42 -15.69 -4.49
CA SER A 75 -8.01 -15.62 -3.07
C SER A 75 -7.31 -14.31 -2.74
N PHE A 76 -6.70 -13.66 -3.71
CA PHE A 76 -5.99 -12.42 -3.50
C PHE A 76 -6.92 -11.21 -3.41
N PHE A 77 -6.63 -10.36 -2.44
CA PHE A 77 -7.46 -9.23 -2.09
C PHE A 77 -6.59 -8.01 -1.74
N ASN A 78 -6.80 -6.93 -2.48
CA ASN A 78 -6.19 -5.63 -2.19
C ASN A 78 -7.26 -4.58 -1.88
N ARG A 79 -6.94 -3.67 -0.98
CA ARG A 79 -7.66 -2.40 -0.81
C ARG A 79 -6.71 -1.23 -0.94
N SER A 80 -7.23 -0.12 -1.43
CA SER A 80 -6.47 1.13 -1.57
C SER A 80 -7.31 2.29 -1.08
N LEU A 81 -6.65 3.29 -0.51
CA LEU A 81 -7.35 4.44 0.05
C LEU A 81 -7.71 5.46 -1.04
N TYR A 82 -6.76 5.79 -1.92
CA TYR A 82 -6.92 6.84 -2.92
C TYR A 82 -6.79 6.31 -4.35
N THR A 83 -7.50 6.96 -5.28
CA THR A 83 -7.25 6.82 -6.71
C THR A 83 -6.02 7.66 -7.09
N TYR A 84 -5.23 7.16 -8.05
CA TYR A 84 -4.11 7.89 -8.62
C TYR A 84 -4.60 9.09 -9.43
N ASN A 85 -4.05 10.26 -9.16
CA ASN A 85 -4.22 11.48 -9.93
C ASN A 85 -2.94 12.33 -9.85
N ASP A 86 -2.86 13.44 -10.59
CA ASP A 86 -1.67 14.29 -10.65
C ASP A 86 -1.25 14.82 -9.26
N PHE A 87 -2.23 15.11 -8.40
CA PHE A 87 -1.95 15.55 -7.05
C PHE A 87 -1.29 14.44 -6.21
N MET A 88 -1.83 13.21 -6.24
CA MET A 88 -1.24 12.08 -5.54
C MET A 88 0.11 11.67 -6.16
N GLN A 89 0.29 11.85 -7.46
CA GLN A 89 1.59 11.67 -8.12
C GLN A 89 2.65 12.59 -7.50
N SER A 90 2.37 13.87 -7.40
CA SER A 90 3.31 14.85 -6.82
C SER A 90 3.69 14.53 -5.38
N ILE A 91 2.76 14.01 -4.58
CA ILE A 91 2.99 13.58 -3.19
C ILE A 91 3.92 12.37 -3.15
N ILE A 92 3.66 11.37 -4.00
CA ILE A 92 4.49 10.16 -4.05
C ILE A 92 5.91 10.47 -4.57
N GLU A 93 6.05 11.40 -5.50
CA GLU A 93 7.36 11.86 -5.97
C GLU A 93 8.16 12.50 -4.85
N ARG A 94 7.55 13.38 -4.05
CA ARG A 94 8.19 13.96 -2.86
C ARG A 94 8.59 12.88 -1.86
N PHE A 95 7.67 11.97 -1.57
CA PHE A 95 7.89 10.87 -0.62
C PHE A 95 9.01 9.91 -1.06
N LYS A 96 9.06 9.55 -2.35
CA LYS A 96 10.02 8.56 -2.88
C LYS A 96 11.40 9.13 -3.21
N PHE A 97 11.46 10.37 -3.70
CA PHE A 97 12.66 10.88 -4.35
C PHE A 97 13.19 12.19 -3.75
N GLN A 98 12.40 12.87 -2.92
CA GLN A 98 12.84 14.10 -2.25
C GLN A 98 13.10 13.90 -0.74
N GLY A 99 12.98 12.67 -0.25
CA GLY A 99 13.22 12.34 1.15
C GLY A 99 12.17 12.92 2.12
N ASP A 100 11.00 13.35 1.61
CA ASP A 100 9.94 13.96 2.43
C ASP A 100 9.16 12.88 3.19
N TYR A 101 9.83 12.28 4.20
CA TYR A 101 9.25 11.23 5.04
C TYR A 101 7.98 11.69 5.77
N GLU A 102 7.94 12.94 6.22
CA GLU A 102 6.84 13.46 7.03
C GLU A 102 5.54 13.65 6.24
N ILE A 103 5.61 13.74 4.90
CA ILE A 103 4.43 14.02 4.07
C ILE A 103 3.31 12.99 4.27
N ILE A 104 3.64 11.72 4.54
CA ILE A 104 2.63 10.67 4.75
C ILE A 104 1.85 10.82 6.06
N GLN A 105 2.37 11.55 7.04
CA GLN A 105 1.63 11.89 8.26
C GLN A 105 0.36 12.70 7.97
N ALA A 106 0.32 13.39 6.81
CA ALA A 106 -0.88 14.07 6.34
C ALA A 106 -2.07 13.11 6.16
N PHE A 107 -1.80 11.85 5.87
CA PHE A 107 -2.81 10.83 5.58
C PHE A 107 -3.08 9.87 6.73
N LYS A 108 -2.37 9.99 7.86
CA LYS A 108 -2.43 9.05 8.99
C LYS A 108 -3.86 8.70 9.42
N GLU A 109 -4.72 9.71 9.58
CA GLU A 109 -6.08 9.50 10.08
C GLU A 109 -6.93 8.68 9.08
N GLN A 110 -6.92 9.07 7.79
CA GLN A 110 -7.66 8.38 6.74
C GLN A 110 -7.11 6.98 6.47
N TRP A 111 -5.78 6.85 6.52
CA TRP A 111 -5.09 5.58 6.36
C TRP A 111 -5.44 4.59 7.47
N TYR A 112 -5.42 5.04 8.72
CA TYR A 112 -5.83 4.23 9.86
C TYR A 112 -7.32 3.83 9.78
N LYS A 113 -8.21 4.75 9.38
CA LYS A 113 -9.64 4.44 9.18
C LYS A 113 -9.84 3.39 8.09
N CYS A 114 -9.12 3.51 6.97
CA CYS A 114 -9.15 2.52 5.89
C CYS A 114 -8.69 1.14 6.38
N TYR A 115 -7.55 1.09 7.07
CA TYR A 115 -7.04 -0.15 7.68
C TYR A 115 -8.08 -0.82 8.61
N LYS A 116 -8.65 -0.07 9.53
CA LYS A 116 -9.64 -0.60 10.49
C LYS A 116 -10.93 -1.09 9.83
N LYS A 117 -11.32 -0.47 8.73
CA LYS A 117 -12.54 -0.83 8.00
C LYS A 117 -12.34 -2.05 7.11
N GLU A 118 -11.22 -2.12 6.39
CA GLU A 118 -11.03 -3.05 5.28
C GLU A 118 -10.17 -4.28 5.65
N CYS A 119 -9.44 -4.23 6.77
CA CYS A 119 -8.45 -5.25 7.12
C CYS A 119 -8.71 -5.88 8.49
N ASN A 120 -8.16 -7.08 8.69
CA ASN A 120 -8.13 -7.71 10.01
C ASN A 120 -7.04 -7.06 10.88
N PRO A 121 -7.37 -6.39 12.00
CA PRO A 121 -6.37 -5.72 12.84
C PRO A 121 -5.40 -6.67 13.56
N LYS A 122 -5.68 -7.98 13.54
CA LYS A 122 -4.82 -9.00 14.13
C LYS A 122 -3.77 -9.54 13.15
N ALA A 123 -3.94 -9.26 11.85
CA ALA A 123 -2.97 -9.67 10.84
C ALA A 123 -1.63 -8.97 11.07
N ILE A 124 -0.55 -9.70 10.83
CA ILE A 124 0.81 -9.17 10.87
C ILE A 124 1.04 -8.31 9.64
N LEU A 125 1.47 -7.07 9.84
CA LEU A 125 1.80 -6.17 8.75
C LEU A 125 3.17 -6.52 8.17
N VAL A 126 3.22 -6.67 6.85
CA VAL A 126 4.46 -6.95 6.13
C VAL A 126 4.69 -5.85 5.10
N PRO A 127 5.59 -4.90 5.38
CA PRO A 127 6.00 -3.92 4.40
C PRO A 127 6.67 -4.59 3.20
N ILE A 128 6.31 -4.21 1.98
CA ILE A 128 7.01 -4.70 0.78
C ILE A 128 8.47 -4.25 0.84
N PRO A 129 9.44 -5.20 0.81
CA PRO A 129 10.84 -4.86 0.88
C PRO A 129 11.33 -4.21 -0.42
N LEU A 130 12.28 -3.30 -0.28
CA LEU A 130 13.04 -2.71 -1.38
C LEU A 130 14.29 -3.56 -1.67
N THR A 131 14.88 -3.40 -2.86
CA THR A 131 16.26 -3.82 -3.10
C THR A 131 17.22 -2.88 -2.36
N ASP A 132 18.42 -3.36 -2.02
CA ASP A 132 19.44 -2.54 -1.35
C ASP A 132 19.77 -1.25 -2.12
N GLU A 133 19.82 -1.33 -3.46
CA GLU A 133 20.01 -0.17 -4.33
C GLU A 133 18.92 0.88 -4.14
N ARG A 134 17.65 0.45 -4.17
CA ARG A 134 16.50 1.36 -3.96
C ARG A 134 16.43 1.90 -2.54
N LEU A 135 16.80 1.09 -1.55
CA LEU A 135 16.85 1.54 -0.16
C LEU A 135 17.92 2.61 0.01
N TYR A 136 19.09 2.43 -0.62
CA TYR A 136 20.15 3.43 -0.62
C TYR A 136 19.74 4.73 -1.34
N GLU A 137 19.11 4.62 -2.52
CA GLU A 137 18.63 5.78 -3.29
C GLU A 137 17.54 6.59 -2.56
N ARG A 138 16.66 5.92 -1.83
CA ARG A 138 15.51 6.55 -1.18
C ARG A 138 15.74 6.93 0.28
N GLY A 139 16.76 6.34 0.92
CA GLY A 139 17.09 6.54 2.32
C GLY A 139 16.20 5.80 3.32
N PHE A 140 15.01 5.33 2.90
CA PHE A 140 14.06 4.60 3.74
C PHE A 140 13.12 3.72 2.92
N ASN A 141 12.42 2.79 3.59
CA ASN A 141 11.37 1.98 2.97
C ASN A 141 10.00 2.64 3.15
N GLN A 142 9.38 3.04 2.04
CA GLN A 142 8.09 3.73 2.01
C GLN A 142 6.95 2.86 2.57
N SER A 143 6.98 1.56 2.28
CA SER A 143 5.98 0.62 2.76
C SER A 143 6.08 0.41 4.27
N LEU A 144 7.30 0.43 4.85
CA LEU A 144 7.52 0.40 6.29
C LEU A 144 6.97 1.66 6.95
N ALA A 145 7.30 2.84 6.40
CA ALA A 145 6.79 4.10 6.91
C ALA A 145 5.24 4.15 6.94
N LEU A 146 4.57 3.58 5.94
CA LEU A 146 3.11 3.46 5.90
C LEU A 146 2.58 2.45 6.94
N ALA A 147 3.28 1.34 7.18
CA ALA A 147 2.89 0.35 8.17
C ALA A 147 2.96 0.92 9.60
N GLU A 148 4.02 1.66 9.93
CA GLU A 148 4.23 2.32 11.23
C GLU A 148 3.15 3.36 11.56
N LEU A 149 2.45 3.91 10.57
CA LEU A 149 1.32 4.81 10.82
C LEU A 149 0.09 4.14 11.44
N ILE A 150 -0.04 2.82 11.31
CA ILE A 150 -1.29 2.10 11.61
C ILE A 150 -1.16 1.01 12.67
N SER A 151 -0.01 0.41 12.85
CA SER A 151 0.19 -0.65 13.86
C SER A 151 1.67 -0.86 14.15
N ASP A 152 1.97 -1.34 15.37
CA ASP A 152 3.30 -1.80 15.77
C ASP A 152 3.49 -3.31 15.52
N ASN A 153 2.43 -4.03 15.07
CA ASN A 153 2.49 -5.46 14.74
C ASN A 153 3.08 -5.66 13.34
N ILE A 154 4.36 -5.35 13.18
CA ILE A 154 5.09 -5.37 11.92
C ILE A 154 6.16 -6.44 11.98
N GLU A 155 6.21 -7.28 10.93
CA GLU A 155 7.30 -8.24 10.72
C GLU A 155 7.86 -8.12 9.30
N MET A 156 9.09 -8.57 9.10
CA MET A 156 9.79 -8.50 7.83
C MET A 156 10.26 -9.92 7.38
N PRO A 157 9.30 -10.84 7.15
CA PRO A 157 9.64 -12.21 6.75
C PRO A 157 10.14 -12.29 5.30
N LEU A 158 9.99 -11.22 4.51
CA LEU A 158 10.36 -11.17 3.10
C LEU A 158 11.62 -10.35 2.87
N VAL A 159 12.47 -10.84 1.96
CA VAL A 159 13.54 -10.06 1.33
C VAL A 159 13.33 -9.99 -0.17
N ARG A 160 13.69 -8.88 -0.78
CA ARG A 160 13.66 -8.71 -2.23
C ARG A 160 14.98 -9.16 -2.82
N CYS A 161 14.92 -10.13 -3.75
CA CYS A 161 16.10 -10.57 -4.46
C CYS A 161 16.48 -9.54 -5.52
N SER A 162 17.72 -9.04 -5.50
CA SER A 162 18.27 -8.27 -6.61
C SER A 162 18.37 -9.21 -7.81
N GLY A 163 17.63 -8.89 -8.88
CA GLY A 163 17.75 -9.61 -10.14
C GLY A 163 19.16 -9.39 -10.73
N THR A 164 20.06 -10.31 -10.47
CA THR A 164 21.34 -10.34 -11.18
C THR A 164 21.04 -10.48 -12.67
N LYS A 165 21.43 -9.49 -13.48
CA LYS A 165 21.53 -9.59 -14.93
C LYS A 165 22.53 -10.67 -15.30
N GLN A 166 22.17 -11.94 -15.17
CA GLN A 166 22.96 -13.03 -15.74
C GLN A 166 22.46 -13.30 -17.16
N SER A 167 23.11 -12.63 -18.11
CA SER A 167 23.12 -13.00 -19.51
C SER A 167 23.63 -14.44 -19.63
N LYS A 168 22.82 -15.30 -20.28
CA LYS A 168 23.09 -16.69 -20.66
C LYS A 168 22.70 -17.76 -19.65
N LYS A 169 21.41 -18.05 -19.52
CA LYS A 169 20.92 -19.35 -19.05
C LYS A 169 19.63 -19.79 -19.75
N ASN A 170 19.40 -21.11 -19.79
CA ASN A 170 18.38 -21.82 -20.55
C ASN A 170 16.94 -21.47 -20.17
N ARG A 171 15.99 -21.66 -21.13
CA ARG A 171 14.56 -21.33 -21.04
C ARG A 171 13.82 -21.89 -19.79
N ARG A 172 14.26 -23.03 -19.23
CA ARG A 172 13.70 -23.65 -18.03
C ARG A 172 14.11 -22.94 -16.73
N SER A 173 15.31 -22.39 -16.66
CA SER A 173 15.77 -21.60 -15.51
C SER A 173 15.10 -20.21 -15.43
N ARG A 174 14.62 -19.66 -16.55
CA ARG A 174 13.91 -18.37 -16.57
C ARG A 174 12.54 -18.38 -15.90
N LEU A 175 11.89 -19.55 -15.75
CA LEU A 175 10.63 -19.67 -15.01
C LEU A 175 10.87 -19.72 -13.49
N ALA A 176 11.98 -20.32 -13.05
CA ALA A 176 12.36 -20.40 -11.63
C ALA A 176 13.06 -19.10 -11.12
N GLU A 177 13.64 -18.31 -12.02
CA GLU A 177 14.38 -17.06 -11.69
C GLU A 177 13.49 -15.81 -11.50
N ARG A 178 12.15 -15.95 -11.50
CA ARG A 178 11.22 -14.81 -11.38
C ARG A 178 10.69 -14.57 -9.97
N LEU A 179 11.21 -15.21 -8.96
CA LEU A 179 10.84 -14.89 -7.59
C LEU A 179 11.60 -13.62 -7.18
N GLU A 180 10.91 -12.48 -7.27
CA GLU A 180 11.45 -11.20 -6.76
C GLU A 180 11.59 -11.21 -5.22
N PHE A 181 10.95 -12.18 -4.54
CA PHE A 181 10.91 -12.27 -3.08
C PHE A 181 11.31 -13.66 -2.60
N LYS A 182 11.87 -13.71 -1.39
CA LYS A 182 12.13 -14.92 -0.62
C LYS A 182 11.70 -14.72 0.82
N VAL A 183 11.20 -15.78 1.44
CA VAL A 183 11.01 -15.84 2.88
C VAL A 183 12.35 -16.07 3.57
N VAL A 184 12.59 -15.30 4.63
CA VAL A 184 13.85 -15.41 5.43
C VAL A 184 13.81 -16.60 6.35
N ASP A 185 12.65 -16.82 6.99
CA ASP A 185 12.43 -17.90 7.95
C ASP A 185 10.97 -18.38 7.89
N SER A 186 10.75 -19.60 7.41
CA SER A 186 9.43 -20.21 7.28
C SER A 186 8.70 -20.38 8.61
N SER A 187 9.42 -20.40 9.73
CA SER A 187 8.79 -20.49 11.06
C SER A 187 7.99 -19.23 11.42
N MET A 188 8.37 -18.08 10.87
CA MET A 188 7.64 -16.80 11.03
C MET A 188 6.35 -16.77 10.20
N VAL A 189 6.21 -17.62 9.19
CA VAL A 189 5.15 -17.53 8.18
C VAL A 189 4.04 -18.57 8.39
N THR A 190 4.41 -19.78 8.83
CA THR A 190 3.48 -20.88 8.93
C THR A 190 2.25 -20.58 9.78
N ASN A 191 1.06 -20.77 9.18
CA ASN A 191 -0.26 -20.57 9.79
C ASN A 191 -0.57 -19.15 10.28
N GLN A 192 0.17 -18.13 9.84
CA GLN A 192 -0.07 -16.71 10.17
C GLN A 192 -0.96 -16.03 9.12
N GLU A 193 -1.59 -14.93 9.52
CA GLU A 193 -2.34 -14.05 8.63
C GLU A 193 -1.54 -12.77 8.39
N PHE A 194 -1.31 -12.44 7.12
CA PHE A 194 -0.50 -11.29 6.73
C PHE A 194 -1.29 -10.22 5.98
N LEU A 195 -0.90 -8.97 6.24
CA LEU A 195 -1.32 -7.82 5.47
C LEU A 195 -0.10 -7.13 4.84
N LEU A 196 0.07 -7.32 3.54
CA LEU A 196 1.11 -6.63 2.77
C LEU A 196 0.80 -5.14 2.68
N ILE A 197 1.79 -4.29 2.98
CA ILE A 197 1.69 -2.84 2.87
C ILE A 197 2.56 -2.37 1.73
N ASP A 198 1.99 -1.52 0.84
CA ASP A 198 2.74 -0.86 -0.24
C ASP A 198 2.15 0.52 -0.52
N ASP A 199 2.89 1.36 -1.24
CA ASP A 199 2.45 2.73 -1.54
C ASP A 199 1.49 2.79 -2.73
N ILE A 200 1.76 2.08 -3.84
CA ILE A 200 0.93 2.11 -5.06
C ILE A 200 0.66 0.71 -5.58
N TYR A 201 -0.60 0.42 -5.81
CA TYR A 201 -1.02 -0.73 -6.60
C TYR A 201 -1.24 -0.31 -8.07
N THR A 202 -0.37 -0.74 -8.96
CA THR A 202 -0.52 -0.56 -10.42
C THR A 202 -1.15 -1.81 -11.05
N THR A 203 -0.35 -2.74 -11.50
CA THR A 203 -0.77 -4.05 -12.03
C THR A 203 -1.02 -5.08 -10.93
N GLY A 204 -0.45 -4.86 -9.75
CA GLY A 204 -0.45 -5.78 -8.62
C GLY A 204 0.63 -6.87 -8.68
N ALA A 205 1.51 -6.83 -9.67
CA ALA A 205 2.55 -7.85 -9.81
C ALA A 205 3.40 -7.99 -8.53
N THR A 206 3.89 -6.88 -7.98
CA THR A 206 4.73 -6.87 -6.77
C THR A 206 4.02 -7.50 -5.57
N VAL A 207 2.83 -7.03 -5.22
CA VAL A 207 2.11 -7.51 -4.03
C VAL A 207 1.61 -8.94 -4.21
N ARG A 208 1.25 -9.35 -5.45
CA ARG A 208 0.84 -10.73 -5.74
C ARG A 208 2.02 -11.71 -5.66
N GLN A 209 3.19 -11.33 -6.16
CA GLN A 209 4.40 -12.16 -6.03
C GLN A 209 4.81 -12.31 -4.56
N ALA A 210 4.77 -11.22 -3.78
CA ALA A 210 5.02 -11.28 -2.34
C ALA A 210 3.99 -12.18 -1.62
N ALA A 211 2.71 -12.08 -2.00
CA ALA A 211 1.65 -12.92 -1.45
C ALA A 211 1.85 -14.41 -1.79
N SER A 212 2.17 -14.72 -3.05
CA SER A 212 2.47 -16.12 -3.45
C SER A 212 3.63 -16.70 -2.66
N CYS A 213 4.70 -15.91 -2.49
CA CYS A 213 5.87 -16.34 -1.72
C CYS A 213 5.51 -16.69 -0.27
N LEU A 214 4.70 -15.87 0.42
CA LEU A 214 4.23 -16.17 1.77
C LEU A 214 3.27 -17.37 1.81
N GLN A 215 2.39 -17.52 0.82
CA GLN A 215 1.44 -18.63 0.74
C GLN A 215 2.14 -19.97 0.49
N GLU A 216 3.15 -19.99 -0.38
CA GLU A 216 3.99 -21.17 -0.65
C GLU A 216 4.74 -21.61 0.60
N ASP A 217 5.06 -20.69 1.49
CA ASP A 217 5.73 -20.94 2.78
C ASP A 217 4.74 -21.21 3.94
N GLY A 218 3.46 -21.41 3.62
CA GLY A 218 2.45 -21.87 4.57
C GLY A 218 1.69 -20.75 5.31
N ALA A 219 1.66 -19.52 4.80
CA ALA A 219 0.79 -18.49 5.34
C ALA A 219 -0.68 -18.90 5.24
N ARG A 220 -1.44 -18.69 6.31
CA ARG A 220 -2.87 -19.00 6.36
C ARG A 220 -3.71 -18.13 5.44
N SER A 221 -3.39 -16.84 5.40
CA SER A 221 -4.00 -15.89 4.47
C SER A 221 -3.09 -14.70 4.24
N VAL A 222 -3.12 -14.16 3.02
CA VAL A 222 -2.37 -12.95 2.67
C VAL A 222 -3.30 -11.98 1.94
N ARG A 223 -3.35 -10.76 2.43
CA ARG A 223 -4.07 -9.63 1.81
C ARG A 223 -3.12 -8.47 1.60
N SER A 224 -3.57 -7.44 0.91
CA SER A 224 -2.77 -6.22 0.77
C SER A 224 -3.58 -4.95 0.98
N LEU A 225 -2.90 -3.92 1.48
CA LEU A 225 -3.42 -2.58 1.65
C LEU A 225 -2.39 -1.61 1.06
N THR A 226 -2.83 -0.75 0.14
CA THR A 226 -1.97 0.23 -0.52
C THR A 226 -2.54 1.64 -0.38
N LEU A 227 -1.68 2.65 -0.35
CA LEU A 227 -2.15 4.02 -0.20
C LEU A 227 -2.91 4.45 -1.45
N ILE A 228 -2.42 4.07 -2.64
CA ILE A 228 -2.96 4.53 -3.93
C ILE A 228 -3.23 3.36 -4.86
N ARG A 229 -4.31 3.48 -5.65
CA ARG A 229 -4.65 2.61 -6.78
C ARG A 229 -4.51 3.39 -8.10
N ALA A 230 -3.59 2.98 -8.95
CA ALA A 230 -3.41 3.50 -10.30
C ALA A 230 -4.17 2.67 -11.36
#